data_98eaa3ce8e733d3cd7d7b3357b45f1dc
#
_entry.id   98eaa3ce8e733d3cd7d7b3357b45f1dc
#
_cell.length_a   1.000
_cell.length_b   1.000
_cell.length_c   1.000
_cell.angle_alpha   90.00
_cell.angle_beta   90.00
_cell.angle_gamma   90.00
#
_symmetry.space_group_name_H-M   'P 1'
#
loop_
_entity.id
_entity.type
_entity.pdbx_description
1 polymer ?
#
loop_
_entity_poly.entity_id
_entity_poly.type
_entity_poly.pdbx_seq_one_letter_code
_entity_poly.pdbx_strand_id
1 'polypeptide(L)'
;MNLIMPNRWVIAMAGTVVMVTIGCLYSWGLFTQPLLVAYGWDLRTTTWAYAIANFSLAAAGAVIGGFWQDRAGPRKVAMAGVVLWGAGNVLAGLGTSGLGAPWLYATYGIMGGIGAGMAYITPVAMVTKWFPDRKGLAGGLVAAGFGLGAFVYNLWVPRLSGFHAAALHAGNFLAAKAAATAAGAQIGLQLMPARSFTAADIRFTVADISAVMHVFVASGGVFLVVGLAAASLFRNPPPGYRPPPGSGSPLGDRSASHAMRACKPPVESYAPSQILAMPQFYLLWLQLFVNVIGGITIISNAVFILTDLTRVSAAAIAPLFGLVSIFNALGRLFWGAVSDRIGCPKTFAIMFAIQAVTLFLLSDVHNLTLALLATSVVLFCCGGGFGTMPSFNASFFGTKYLGLNYALILTAWGFAALVGPILVARAKDMTGSFAGMLPLMALVLLGAVILPFLTKKPTRRLPQPESIRLGLYDALESATGEFR
;
A
#
# COMPACT_ATOMS: atom_id res chain seq x y z
N MET A 1 5.25 -39.73 11.63
CA MET A 1 5.80 -38.49 12.19
C MET A 1 4.64 -37.48 12.28
N ASN A 2 4.03 -37.34 13.47
CA ASN A 2 2.94 -36.38 13.69
C ASN A 2 3.51 -34.97 13.56
N LEU A 3 3.40 -34.36 12.36
CA LEU A 3 3.69 -32.97 12.14
C LEU A 3 2.71 -32.16 13.00
N ILE A 4 3.19 -31.62 14.12
CA ILE A 4 2.44 -30.67 14.94
C ILE A 4 2.00 -29.54 13.99
N MET A 5 0.70 -29.46 13.72
CA MET A 5 0.14 -28.44 12.84
C MET A 5 0.39 -27.07 13.48
N PRO A 6 1.04 -26.13 12.78
CA PRO A 6 1.22 -24.80 13.32
C PRO A 6 -0.15 -24.13 13.55
N ASN A 7 -0.28 -23.40 14.64
CA ASN A 7 -1.48 -22.62 14.91
C ASN A 7 -1.68 -21.59 13.78
N ARG A 8 -2.86 -21.61 13.14
CA ARG A 8 -3.21 -20.70 12.02
C ARG A 8 -3.05 -19.23 12.37
N TRP A 9 -3.25 -18.86 13.64
CA TRP A 9 -3.05 -17.50 14.12
C TRP A 9 -1.59 -17.09 14.16
N VAL A 10 -0.67 -18.03 14.48
CA VAL A 10 0.77 -17.78 14.40
C VAL A 10 1.20 -17.48 12.96
N ILE A 11 0.63 -18.20 12.00
CA ILE A 11 0.87 -17.95 10.56
C ILE A 11 0.32 -16.58 10.14
N ALA A 12 -0.86 -16.22 10.61
CA ALA A 12 -1.45 -14.90 10.34
C ALA A 12 -0.62 -13.77 10.95
N MET A 13 -0.17 -13.92 12.21
CA MET A 13 0.68 -12.94 12.88
C MET A 13 2.05 -12.80 12.20
N ALA A 14 2.66 -13.89 11.78
CA ALA A 14 3.89 -13.85 10.99
C ALA A 14 3.68 -13.09 9.66
N GLY A 15 2.53 -13.31 9.00
CA GLY A 15 2.13 -12.54 7.82
C GLY A 15 1.97 -11.04 8.11
N THR A 16 1.34 -10.70 9.22
CA THR A 16 1.18 -9.31 9.67
C THR A 16 2.52 -8.64 9.94
N VAL A 17 3.48 -9.36 10.57
CA VAL A 17 4.84 -8.84 10.82
C VAL A 17 5.57 -8.54 9.51
N VAL A 18 5.53 -9.43 8.52
CA VAL A 18 6.10 -9.14 7.18
C VAL A 18 5.44 -7.90 6.57
N MET A 19 4.12 -7.76 6.69
CA MET A 19 3.40 -6.58 6.18
C MET A 19 3.79 -5.29 6.90
N VAL A 20 4.08 -5.34 8.21
CA VAL A 20 4.60 -4.18 8.97
C VAL A 20 5.94 -3.71 8.39
N THR A 21 6.85 -4.63 8.05
CA THR A 21 8.17 -4.25 7.50
C THR A 21 8.09 -3.56 6.15
N ILE A 22 7.11 -3.89 5.30
CA ILE A 22 6.94 -3.27 3.99
C ILE A 22 5.99 -2.05 4.02
N GLY A 23 5.21 -1.89 5.08
CA GLY A 23 4.21 -0.83 5.22
C GLY A 23 4.80 0.56 5.38
N CYS A 24 6.07 0.68 5.80
CA CYS A 24 6.77 1.97 5.86
C CYS A 24 6.86 2.69 4.51
N LEU A 25 6.57 2.00 3.40
CA LEU A 25 6.44 2.62 2.07
C LEU A 25 5.46 3.81 2.10
N TYR A 26 4.38 3.74 2.86
CA TYR A 26 3.41 4.85 3.01
C TYR A 26 3.92 6.01 3.88
N SER A 27 5.08 5.87 4.50
CA SER A 27 5.75 6.95 5.26
C SER A 27 6.71 7.79 4.42
N TRP A 28 6.66 7.66 3.08
CA TRP A 28 7.54 8.40 2.16
C TRP A 28 7.52 9.91 2.41
N GLY A 29 6.37 10.45 2.83
CA GLY A 29 6.23 11.87 3.17
C GLY A 29 7.24 12.41 4.18
N LEU A 30 7.77 11.56 5.08
CA LEU A 30 8.81 11.93 6.03
C LEU A 30 10.13 12.34 5.35
N PHE A 31 10.43 11.71 4.21
CA PHE A 31 11.68 11.91 3.48
C PHE A 31 11.61 13.01 2.43
N THR A 32 10.40 13.41 2.03
CA THR A 32 10.21 14.37 0.93
C THR A 32 10.95 15.69 1.19
N GLN A 33 10.68 16.36 2.30
CA GLN A 33 11.30 17.66 2.60
C GLN A 33 12.83 17.56 2.81
N PRO A 34 13.34 16.61 3.62
CA PRO A 34 14.78 16.43 3.76
C PRO A 34 15.50 16.19 2.43
N LEU A 35 14.92 15.35 1.53
CA LEU A 35 15.53 15.06 0.24
C LEU A 35 15.50 16.27 -0.73
N LEU A 36 14.41 17.06 -0.73
CA LEU A 36 14.33 18.32 -1.49
C LEU A 36 15.46 19.26 -1.13
N VAL A 37 15.71 19.43 0.18
CA VAL A 37 16.73 20.35 0.66
C VAL A 37 18.13 19.77 0.51
N ALA A 38 18.30 18.47 0.80
CA ALA A 38 19.61 17.79 0.74
C ALA A 38 20.24 17.82 -0.64
N TYR A 39 19.45 17.61 -1.67
CA TYR A 39 19.95 17.42 -3.05
C TYR A 39 19.50 18.52 -4.02
N GLY A 40 18.74 19.50 -3.54
CA GLY A 40 18.17 20.53 -4.43
C GLY A 40 17.17 19.99 -5.44
N TRP A 41 16.60 18.81 -5.17
CA TRP A 41 15.61 18.20 -6.07
C TRP A 41 14.30 18.99 -6.03
N ASP A 42 13.53 18.87 -7.10
CA ASP A 42 12.14 19.32 -7.14
C ASP A 42 11.19 18.28 -6.49
N LEU A 43 9.99 18.72 -6.19
CA LEU A 43 8.96 17.84 -5.63
C LEU A 43 8.63 16.67 -6.57
N ARG A 44 8.72 16.88 -7.87
CA ARG A 44 8.48 15.87 -8.88
C ARG A 44 9.48 14.74 -8.78
N THR A 45 10.78 15.04 -8.64
CA THR A 45 11.87 14.07 -8.50
C THR A 45 11.66 13.16 -7.28
N THR A 46 11.33 13.74 -6.12
CA THR A 46 11.07 12.95 -4.91
C THR A 46 9.78 12.13 -5.01
N THR A 47 8.73 12.68 -5.62
CA THR A 47 7.46 11.98 -5.84
C THR A 47 7.61 10.77 -6.77
N TRP A 48 8.48 10.86 -7.79
CA TRP A 48 8.77 9.74 -8.68
C TRP A 48 9.36 8.53 -7.96
N ALA A 49 10.23 8.72 -6.95
CA ALA A 49 10.76 7.60 -6.17
C ALA A 49 9.63 6.78 -5.50
N TYR A 50 8.65 7.46 -4.91
CA TYR A 50 7.47 6.85 -4.32
C TYR A 50 6.55 6.19 -5.36
N ALA A 51 6.30 6.87 -6.47
CA ALA A 51 5.44 6.36 -7.55
C ALA A 51 6.01 5.09 -8.18
N ILE A 52 7.33 5.09 -8.49
CA ILE A 52 8.05 3.93 -9.02
C ILE A 52 7.99 2.77 -8.02
N ALA A 53 8.21 3.01 -6.73
CA ALA A 53 8.18 1.97 -5.71
C ALA A 53 6.78 1.31 -5.60
N ASN A 54 5.71 2.10 -5.58
CA ASN A 54 4.34 1.57 -5.56
C ASN A 54 3.95 0.85 -6.86
N PHE A 55 4.37 1.40 -8.01
CA PHE A 55 4.11 0.75 -9.30
C PHE A 55 4.86 -0.58 -9.41
N SER A 56 6.15 -0.60 -9.06
CA SER A 56 6.96 -1.82 -9.05
C SER A 56 6.42 -2.86 -8.07
N LEU A 57 5.92 -2.43 -6.90
CA LEU A 57 5.25 -3.31 -5.94
C LEU A 57 4.04 -3.98 -6.57
N ALA A 58 3.13 -3.20 -7.12
CA ALA A 58 1.83 -3.70 -7.55
C ALA A 58 1.89 -4.39 -8.92
N ALA A 59 2.59 -3.79 -9.91
CA ALA A 59 2.58 -4.28 -11.27
C ALA A 59 3.62 -5.38 -11.51
N ALA A 60 4.81 -5.29 -10.92
CA ALA A 60 5.89 -6.26 -11.12
C ALA A 60 6.00 -7.24 -9.95
N GLY A 61 6.25 -6.72 -8.73
CA GLY A 61 6.55 -7.55 -7.57
C GLY A 61 5.40 -8.47 -7.17
N ALA A 62 4.16 -7.96 -7.14
CA ALA A 62 3.00 -8.77 -6.80
C ALA A 62 2.72 -9.85 -7.86
N VAL A 63 2.88 -9.52 -9.15
CA VAL A 63 2.68 -10.48 -10.26
C VAL A 63 3.74 -11.58 -10.22
N ILE A 64 5.03 -11.22 -10.12
CA ILE A 64 6.14 -12.17 -9.98
C ILE A 64 5.95 -13.04 -8.74
N GLY A 65 5.66 -12.40 -7.59
CA GLY A 65 5.43 -13.08 -6.33
C GLY A 65 4.23 -14.01 -6.35
N GLY A 66 3.11 -13.58 -6.94
CA GLY A 66 1.89 -14.38 -7.08
C GLY A 66 2.11 -15.63 -7.93
N PHE A 67 2.78 -15.47 -9.09
CA PHE A 67 3.12 -16.56 -9.98
C PHE A 67 4.07 -17.58 -9.30
N TRP A 68 5.14 -17.09 -8.69
CA TRP A 68 6.13 -17.95 -8.03
C TRP A 68 5.55 -18.65 -6.80
N GLN A 69 4.73 -17.96 -6.00
CA GLN A 69 4.09 -18.53 -4.82
C GLN A 69 3.12 -19.67 -5.14
N ASP A 70 2.33 -19.54 -6.20
CA ASP A 70 1.37 -20.57 -6.57
C ASP A 70 2.06 -21.88 -7.01
N ARG A 71 3.34 -21.82 -7.42
CA ARG A 71 4.18 -22.97 -7.80
C ARG A 71 5.10 -23.47 -6.68
N ALA A 72 5.90 -22.57 -6.08
CA ALA A 72 6.98 -22.92 -5.15
C ALA A 72 6.60 -22.78 -3.67
N GLY A 73 5.39 -22.27 -3.38
CA GLY A 73 4.91 -22.04 -2.03
C GLY A 73 5.35 -20.68 -1.44
N PRO A 74 4.76 -20.29 -0.27
CA PRO A 74 4.86 -18.93 0.23
C PRO A 74 6.22 -18.58 0.83
N ARG A 75 6.90 -19.52 1.46
CA ARG A 75 8.12 -19.23 2.24
C ARG A 75 9.25 -18.66 1.41
N LYS A 76 9.58 -19.31 0.30
CA LYS A 76 10.70 -18.91 -0.57
C LYS A 76 10.46 -17.53 -1.15
N VAL A 77 9.25 -17.29 -1.60
CA VAL A 77 8.86 -16.00 -2.25
C VAL A 77 8.85 -14.85 -1.24
N ALA A 78 8.29 -15.06 -0.05
CA ALA A 78 8.31 -14.04 1.00
C ALA A 78 9.75 -13.70 1.43
N MET A 79 10.61 -14.71 1.62
CA MET A 79 12.02 -14.48 1.97
C MET A 79 12.76 -13.70 0.89
N ALA A 80 12.61 -14.08 -0.38
CA ALA A 80 13.20 -13.34 -1.50
C ALA A 80 12.67 -11.89 -1.57
N GLY A 81 11.36 -11.70 -1.38
CA GLY A 81 10.76 -10.37 -1.34
C GLY A 81 11.31 -9.50 -0.22
N VAL A 82 11.45 -10.06 0.99
CA VAL A 82 12.03 -9.35 2.14
C VAL A 82 13.50 -9.01 1.90
N VAL A 83 14.28 -9.90 1.27
CA VAL A 83 15.69 -9.63 0.93
C VAL A 83 15.78 -8.46 -0.05
N LEU A 84 14.98 -8.48 -1.12
CA LEU A 84 14.98 -7.39 -2.11
C LEU A 84 14.52 -6.06 -1.50
N TRP A 85 13.49 -6.07 -0.63
CA TRP A 85 13.02 -4.87 0.04
C TRP A 85 14.07 -4.29 0.99
N GLY A 86 14.62 -5.13 1.87
CA GLY A 86 15.62 -4.69 2.85
C GLY A 86 16.93 -4.24 2.19
N ALA A 87 17.44 -5.01 1.22
CA ALA A 87 18.64 -4.65 0.46
C ALA A 87 18.42 -3.39 -0.38
N GLY A 88 17.23 -3.21 -0.99
CA GLY A 88 16.88 -2.00 -1.73
C GLY A 88 16.94 -0.75 -0.85
N ASN A 89 16.45 -0.82 0.40
CA ASN A 89 16.56 0.27 1.37
C ASN A 89 18.03 0.52 1.78
N VAL A 90 18.78 -0.53 2.11
CA VAL A 90 20.21 -0.38 2.46
C VAL A 90 21.00 0.28 1.34
N LEU A 91 20.84 -0.21 0.12
CA LEU A 91 21.53 0.35 -1.06
C LEU A 91 21.10 1.79 -1.35
N ALA A 92 19.81 2.11 -1.16
CA ALA A 92 19.34 3.49 -1.28
C ALA A 92 20.07 4.41 -0.30
N GLY A 93 20.18 4.01 0.97
CA GLY A 93 20.90 4.80 1.98
C GLY A 93 22.39 4.92 1.71
N LEU A 94 23.04 3.90 1.16
CA LEU A 94 24.47 3.92 0.91
C LEU A 94 24.88 4.71 -0.34
N GLY A 95 24.08 4.67 -1.42
CA GLY A 95 24.51 5.18 -2.72
C GLY A 95 23.84 6.48 -3.17
N THR A 96 22.71 6.89 -2.58
CA THR A 96 21.96 8.08 -3.05
C THR A 96 22.78 9.36 -2.94
N SER A 97 23.61 9.49 -1.90
CA SER A 97 24.46 10.67 -1.71
C SER A 97 25.49 10.87 -2.82
N GLY A 98 25.96 9.79 -3.44
CA GLY A 98 26.94 9.84 -4.53
C GLY A 98 26.34 9.78 -5.93
N LEU A 99 25.24 9.02 -6.10
CA LEU A 99 24.67 8.67 -7.41
C LEU A 99 23.33 9.35 -7.70
N GLY A 100 22.75 10.06 -6.70
CA GLY A 100 21.56 10.88 -6.87
C GLY A 100 20.25 10.10 -7.06
N ALA A 101 19.27 10.79 -7.66
CA ALA A 101 17.91 10.27 -7.85
C ALA A 101 17.83 8.97 -8.68
N PRO A 102 18.60 8.78 -9.77
CA PRO A 102 18.55 7.52 -10.54
C PRO A 102 18.88 6.29 -9.70
N TRP A 103 19.84 6.41 -8.76
CA TRP A 103 20.17 5.33 -7.83
C TRP A 103 19.02 5.03 -6.87
N LEU A 104 18.40 6.07 -6.31
CA LEU A 104 17.24 5.93 -5.44
C LEU A 104 16.06 5.26 -6.18
N TYR A 105 15.84 5.61 -7.45
CA TYR A 105 14.80 4.97 -8.27
C TYR A 105 15.10 3.50 -8.53
N ALA A 106 16.35 3.15 -8.83
CA ALA A 106 16.75 1.77 -9.08
C ALA A 106 16.67 0.91 -7.82
N THR A 107 17.19 1.41 -6.70
CA THR A 107 17.32 0.61 -5.45
C THR A 107 16.05 0.61 -4.62
N TYR A 108 15.58 1.76 -4.17
CA TYR A 108 14.33 1.86 -3.40
C TYR A 108 13.10 1.65 -4.28
N GLY A 109 13.07 2.33 -5.46
CA GLY A 109 11.92 2.30 -6.35
C GLY A 109 11.70 0.95 -7.00
N ILE A 110 12.63 0.48 -7.82
CA ILE A 110 12.45 -0.75 -8.61
C ILE A 110 12.75 -1.98 -7.77
N MET A 111 13.97 -2.12 -7.27
CA MET A 111 14.40 -3.31 -6.52
C MET A 111 13.58 -3.50 -5.23
N GLY A 112 13.49 -2.45 -4.42
CA GLY A 112 12.70 -2.44 -3.19
C GLY A 112 11.22 -2.63 -3.48
N GLY A 113 10.66 -1.94 -4.47
CA GLY A 113 9.27 -2.09 -4.87
C GLY A 113 8.92 -3.51 -5.29
N ILE A 114 9.73 -4.15 -6.15
CA ILE A 114 9.53 -5.57 -6.52
C ILE A 114 9.57 -6.46 -5.28
N GLY A 115 10.55 -6.26 -4.40
CA GLY A 115 10.66 -7.01 -3.15
C GLY A 115 9.43 -6.84 -2.25
N ALA A 116 8.99 -5.60 -2.07
CA ALA A 116 7.79 -5.30 -1.30
C ALA A 116 6.53 -5.95 -1.88
N GLY A 117 6.38 -5.99 -3.22
CA GLY A 117 5.25 -6.64 -3.89
C GLY A 117 5.23 -8.15 -3.69
N MET A 118 6.38 -8.81 -3.81
CA MET A 118 6.51 -10.24 -3.51
C MET A 118 6.18 -10.54 -2.04
N ALA A 119 6.67 -9.70 -1.12
CA ALA A 119 6.40 -9.82 0.30
C ALA A 119 4.94 -9.47 0.67
N TYR A 120 4.27 -8.63 -0.11
CA TYR A 120 2.87 -8.24 0.09
C TYR A 120 1.89 -9.34 -0.30
N ILE A 121 2.02 -9.87 -1.53
CA ILE A 121 1.04 -10.81 -2.06
C ILE A 121 1.05 -12.15 -1.30
N THR A 122 2.23 -12.55 -0.86
CA THR A 122 2.48 -13.88 -0.28
C THR A 122 1.68 -14.14 1.01
N PRO A 123 1.76 -13.32 2.07
CA PRO A 123 1.02 -13.59 3.30
C PRO A 123 -0.50 -13.46 3.11
N VAL A 124 -0.96 -12.56 2.23
CA VAL A 124 -2.39 -12.37 1.94
C VAL A 124 -2.98 -13.60 1.28
N ALA A 125 -2.33 -14.12 0.24
CA ALA A 125 -2.79 -15.33 -0.44
C ALA A 125 -2.68 -16.57 0.44
N MET A 126 -1.63 -16.67 1.26
CA MET A 126 -1.42 -17.77 2.21
C MET A 126 -2.51 -17.79 3.29
N VAL A 127 -2.75 -16.66 3.97
CA VAL A 127 -3.70 -16.61 5.09
C VAL A 127 -5.13 -16.88 4.65
N THR A 128 -5.51 -16.48 3.44
CA THR A 128 -6.84 -16.76 2.88
C THR A 128 -7.10 -18.27 2.71
N LYS A 129 -6.03 -19.06 2.52
CA LYS A 129 -6.10 -20.55 2.48
C LYS A 129 -6.23 -21.16 3.87
N TRP A 130 -5.62 -20.55 4.91
CA TRP A 130 -5.72 -20.99 6.31
C TRP A 130 -7.06 -20.66 6.99
N PHE A 131 -7.76 -19.65 6.50
CA PHE A 131 -9.02 -19.16 7.07
C PHE A 131 -10.18 -19.21 6.05
N PRO A 132 -10.57 -20.41 5.58
CA PRO A 132 -11.67 -20.52 4.62
C PRO A 132 -13.02 -20.11 5.24
N ASP A 133 -13.11 -20.13 6.58
CA ASP A 133 -14.24 -19.69 7.41
C ASP A 133 -14.36 -18.16 7.56
N ARG A 134 -13.22 -17.41 7.44
CA ARG A 134 -13.15 -15.96 7.70
C ARG A 134 -12.11 -15.29 6.82
N LYS A 135 -12.27 -15.41 5.52
CA LYS A 135 -11.30 -14.92 4.53
C LYS A 135 -11.07 -13.41 4.61
N GLY A 136 -12.16 -12.65 4.81
CA GLY A 136 -12.11 -11.20 4.90
C GLY A 136 -11.41 -10.72 6.17
N LEU A 137 -11.77 -11.29 7.34
CA LEU A 137 -11.11 -10.97 8.60
C LEU A 137 -9.61 -11.29 8.56
N ALA A 138 -9.25 -12.48 8.09
CA ALA A 138 -7.88 -12.93 8.07
C ALA A 138 -7.02 -12.17 7.04
N GLY A 139 -7.56 -11.96 5.84
CA GLY A 139 -6.93 -11.12 4.83
C GLY A 139 -6.79 -9.68 5.30
N GLY A 140 -7.83 -9.14 5.93
CA GLY A 140 -7.84 -7.81 6.54
C GLY A 140 -6.80 -7.66 7.66
N LEU A 141 -6.67 -8.66 8.55
CA LEU A 141 -5.68 -8.67 9.63
C LEU A 141 -4.25 -8.60 9.09
N VAL A 142 -3.93 -9.45 8.14
CA VAL A 142 -2.59 -9.47 7.52
C VAL A 142 -2.35 -8.17 6.75
N ALA A 143 -3.32 -7.74 5.95
CA ALA A 143 -3.21 -6.49 5.21
C ALA A 143 -3.11 -5.26 6.13
N ALA A 144 -3.75 -5.26 7.31
CA ALA A 144 -3.66 -4.18 8.30
C ALA A 144 -2.22 -3.95 8.76
N GLY A 145 -1.38 -5.00 8.79
CA GLY A 145 0.05 -4.89 9.06
C GLY A 145 0.75 -3.84 8.19
N PHE A 146 0.37 -3.71 6.93
CA PHE A 146 0.94 -2.69 6.04
C PHE A 146 0.62 -1.25 6.50
N GLY A 147 -0.63 -0.96 6.85
CA GLY A 147 -0.99 0.35 7.41
C GLY A 147 -0.40 0.60 8.79
N LEU A 148 -0.33 -0.46 9.63
CA LEU A 148 0.32 -0.39 10.95
C LEU A 148 1.82 -0.10 10.81
N GLY A 149 2.50 -0.67 9.80
CA GLY A 149 3.90 -0.38 9.50
C GLY A 149 4.15 1.10 9.24
N ALA A 150 3.31 1.73 8.42
CA ALA A 150 3.38 3.18 8.19
C ALA A 150 3.18 3.97 9.49
N PHE A 151 2.18 3.61 10.30
CA PHE A 151 1.89 4.26 11.57
C PHE A 151 3.09 4.17 12.53
N VAL A 152 3.61 2.97 12.76
CA VAL A 152 4.77 2.75 13.65
C VAL A 152 5.99 3.52 13.16
N TYR A 153 6.23 3.49 11.85
CA TYR A 153 7.38 4.19 11.25
C TYR A 153 7.26 5.71 11.39
N ASN A 154 6.07 6.27 11.16
CA ASN A 154 5.79 7.69 11.34
C ASN A 154 5.91 8.14 12.81
N LEU A 155 5.66 7.24 13.77
CA LEU A 155 5.87 7.54 15.18
C LEU A 155 7.35 7.50 15.59
N TRP A 156 8.09 6.52 15.08
CA TRP A 156 9.43 6.21 15.58
C TRP A 156 10.53 7.02 14.89
N VAL A 157 10.51 7.12 13.57
CA VAL A 157 11.58 7.77 12.79
C VAL A 157 11.76 9.25 13.16
N PRO A 158 10.70 10.07 13.33
CA PRO A 158 10.88 11.46 13.74
C PRO A 158 11.46 11.65 15.14
N ARG A 159 11.50 10.59 15.97
CA ARG A 159 12.11 10.63 17.31
C ARG A 159 13.61 10.33 17.31
N LEU A 160 14.15 9.85 16.22
CA LEU A 160 15.59 9.67 16.05
C LEU A 160 16.25 11.06 16.02
N SER A 161 17.14 11.34 16.95
CA SER A 161 17.68 12.70 17.18
C SER A 161 18.26 13.33 15.92
N GLY A 162 19.05 12.59 15.15
CA GLY A 162 19.63 13.10 13.90
C GLY A 162 18.59 13.35 12.81
N PHE A 163 17.60 12.46 12.65
CA PHE A 163 16.53 12.63 11.67
C PHE A 163 15.58 13.77 12.06
N HIS A 164 15.27 13.90 13.34
CA HIS A 164 14.47 15.02 13.85
C HIS A 164 15.09 16.37 13.53
N ALA A 165 16.39 16.53 13.80
CA ALA A 165 17.14 17.74 13.47
C ALA A 165 17.11 18.01 11.94
N ALA A 166 17.39 17.01 11.12
CA ALA A 166 17.36 17.13 9.67
C ALA A 166 15.96 17.54 9.14
N ALA A 167 14.89 16.97 9.70
CA ALA A 167 13.52 17.31 9.30
C ALA A 167 13.15 18.76 9.70
N LEU A 168 13.55 19.20 10.89
CA LEU A 168 13.35 20.59 11.35
C LEU A 168 14.14 21.59 10.50
N HIS A 169 15.41 21.31 10.22
CA HIS A 169 16.26 22.18 9.39
C HIS A 169 15.69 22.30 7.98
N ALA A 170 15.25 21.19 7.38
CA ALA A 170 14.62 21.19 6.06
C ALA A 170 13.31 21.99 6.05
N GLY A 171 12.45 21.83 7.06
CA GLY A 171 11.20 22.56 7.20
C GLY A 171 11.44 24.08 7.34
N ASN A 172 12.37 24.48 8.18
CA ASN A 172 12.76 25.89 8.39
C ASN A 172 13.33 26.50 7.11
N PHE A 173 14.20 25.79 6.41
CA PHE A 173 14.77 26.22 5.13
C PHE A 173 13.68 26.47 4.08
N LEU A 174 12.73 25.55 3.91
CA LEU A 174 11.65 25.69 2.94
C LEU A 174 10.69 26.83 3.29
N ALA A 175 10.42 27.03 4.59
CA ALA A 175 9.58 28.15 5.07
C ALA A 175 10.24 29.50 4.77
N ALA A 176 11.54 29.62 5.06
CA ALA A 176 12.27 30.86 4.77
C ALA A 176 12.42 31.11 3.25
N LYS A 177 12.66 30.07 2.47
CA LYS A 177 12.68 30.17 1.02
C LYS A 177 11.34 30.69 0.47
N ALA A 178 10.23 30.16 0.99
CA ALA A 178 8.90 30.62 0.60
C ALA A 178 8.65 32.08 0.98
N ALA A 179 9.05 32.49 2.19
CA ALA A 179 8.93 33.88 2.65
C ALA A 179 9.78 34.84 1.81
N ALA A 180 11.03 34.45 1.49
CA ALA A 180 11.93 35.24 0.66
C ALA A 180 11.43 35.38 -0.79
N THR A 181 10.86 34.31 -1.36
CA THR A 181 10.24 34.34 -2.69
C THR A 181 9.03 35.26 -2.70
N ALA A 182 8.20 35.24 -1.66
CA ALA A 182 7.08 36.14 -1.51
C ALA A 182 7.52 37.61 -1.37
N ALA A 183 8.71 37.86 -0.81
CA ALA A 183 9.34 39.18 -0.69
C ALA A 183 10.14 39.59 -1.94
N GLY A 184 10.17 38.79 -3.01
CA GLY A 184 10.91 39.06 -4.25
C GLY A 184 12.42 38.77 -4.19
N ALA A 185 12.91 38.10 -3.15
CA ALA A 185 14.31 37.72 -2.99
C ALA A 185 14.58 36.29 -3.44
N GLN A 186 15.70 36.03 -4.13
CA GLN A 186 16.13 34.68 -4.47
C GLN A 186 17.12 34.15 -3.43
N ILE A 187 16.79 33.03 -2.81
CA ILE A 187 17.73 32.29 -1.94
C ILE A 187 18.29 31.12 -2.74
N GLY A 188 19.60 31.15 -3.00
CA GLY A 188 20.33 30.06 -3.64
C GLY A 188 20.35 28.80 -2.76
N LEU A 189 20.13 27.61 -3.37
CA LEU A 189 20.34 26.32 -2.74
C LEU A 189 21.84 26.03 -2.75
N GLN A 190 22.57 26.39 -1.69
CA GLN A 190 23.97 25.99 -1.55
C GLN A 190 24.09 24.95 -0.43
N LEU A 191 24.58 23.78 -0.77
CA LEU A 191 25.12 22.80 0.19
C LEU A 191 26.40 23.38 0.76
N MET A 192 26.43 23.72 2.04
CA MET A 192 27.60 24.30 2.67
C MET A 192 28.27 23.38 3.68
N PRO A 193 29.62 23.33 3.69
CA PRO A 193 30.35 22.61 4.72
C PRO A 193 30.11 23.23 6.11
N ALA A 194 30.21 22.43 7.16
CA ALA A 194 29.76 22.65 8.53
C ALA A 194 30.39 23.87 9.29
N ARG A 195 30.99 24.83 8.60
CA ARG A 195 31.60 26.02 9.23
C ARG A 195 31.05 27.33 8.67
N SER A 196 30.52 28.12 9.58
CA SER A 196 30.16 29.53 9.52
C SER A 196 28.96 29.98 8.70
N PHE A 197 27.83 30.26 9.38
CA PHE A 197 26.93 31.35 8.99
C PHE A 197 26.24 31.96 10.19
N THR A 198 26.29 33.26 10.28
CA THR A 198 25.49 34.13 11.13
C THR A 198 24.40 34.73 10.29
N ALA A 199 23.23 34.81 10.83
CA ALA A 199 21.98 35.42 10.45
C ALA A 199 20.90 34.36 10.06
N ALA A 200 19.92 34.17 10.94
CA ALA A 200 18.76 33.32 10.83
C ALA A 200 19.12 31.90 10.35
N ASP A 201 19.57 31.08 11.28
CA ASP A 201 20.14 29.75 11.04
C ASP A 201 19.18 28.76 10.38
N ILE A 202 19.12 28.83 9.05
CA ILE A 202 18.51 27.84 8.19
C ILE A 202 19.65 27.00 7.61
N ARG A 203 20.17 26.05 8.42
CA ARG A 203 21.27 25.18 7.99
C ARG A 203 20.79 23.79 7.77
N PHE A 204 20.90 23.32 6.53
CA PHE A 204 20.87 21.90 6.24
C PHE A 204 22.32 21.45 5.98
N THR A 205 22.82 20.52 6.80
CA THR A 205 24.23 20.15 6.83
C THR A 205 24.47 18.76 6.21
N VAL A 206 25.74 18.43 5.96
CA VAL A 206 26.14 17.07 5.57
C VAL A 206 25.73 16.04 6.63
N ALA A 207 25.73 16.41 7.92
CA ALA A 207 25.26 15.57 9.01
C ALA A 207 23.76 15.25 8.88
N ASP A 208 22.95 16.22 8.44
CA ASP A 208 21.51 16.00 8.21
C ASP A 208 21.27 15.04 7.06
N ILE A 209 22.02 15.15 5.95
CA ILE A 209 21.97 14.20 4.83
C ILE A 209 22.33 12.80 5.32
N SER A 210 23.44 12.68 6.07
CA SER A 210 23.90 11.42 6.64
C SER A 210 22.84 10.80 7.56
N ALA A 211 22.20 11.60 8.41
CA ALA A 211 21.15 11.13 9.31
C ALA A 211 19.94 10.57 8.54
N VAL A 212 19.51 11.24 7.47
CA VAL A 212 18.42 10.74 6.59
C VAL A 212 18.82 9.43 5.91
N MET A 213 20.04 9.34 5.36
CA MET A 213 20.53 8.13 4.72
C MET A 213 20.70 6.95 5.69
N HIS A 214 21.17 7.20 6.91
CA HIS A 214 21.27 6.19 7.96
C HIS A 214 19.90 5.58 8.32
N VAL A 215 18.81 6.35 8.25
CA VAL A 215 17.46 5.78 8.46
C VAL A 215 17.13 4.73 7.40
N PHE A 216 17.48 4.95 6.12
CA PHE A 216 17.29 3.94 5.08
C PHE A 216 18.11 2.67 5.36
N VAL A 217 19.38 2.81 5.74
CA VAL A 217 20.27 1.67 6.03
C VAL A 217 19.77 0.89 7.25
N ALA A 218 19.49 1.59 8.36
CA ALA A 218 19.02 0.96 9.60
C ALA A 218 17.67 0.26 9.40
N SER A 219 16.74 0.92 8.71
CA SER A 219 15.42 0.35 8.38
C SER A 219 15.56 -0.90 7.52
N GLY A 220 16.39 -0.84 6.47
CA GLY A 220 16.66 -2.00 5.62
C GLY A 220 17.23 -3.19 6.40
N GLY A 221 18.14 -2.94 7.34
CA GLY A 221 18.69 -3.96 8.24
C GLY A 221 17.62 -4.58 9.15
N VAL A 222 16.79 -3.75 9.77
CA VAL A 222 15.65 -4.22 10.59
C VAL A 222 14.67 -5.05 9.75
N PHE A 223 14.33 -4.59 8.53
CA PHE A 223 13.42 -5.31 7.64
C PHE A 223 13.97 -6.68 7.25
N LEU A 224 15.27 -6.78 6.98
CA LEU A 224 15.92 -8.06 6.71
C LEU A 224 15.78 -9.01 7.89
N VAL A 225 16.16 -8.60 9.09
CA VAL A 225 16.17 -9.48 10.27
C VAL A 225 14.74 -9.89 10.65
N VAL A 226 13.86 -8.91 10.87
CA VAL A 226 12.49 -9.16 11.35
C VAL A 226 11.65 -9.85 10.27
N GLY A 227 11.75 -9.37 9.02
CA GLY A 227 11.00 -9.92 7.91
C GLY A 227 11.41 -11.34 7.55
N LEU A 228 12.72 -11.69 7.55
CA LEU A 228 13.19 -13.05 7.31
C LEU A 228 12.77 -14.00 8.43
N ALA A 229 12.89 -13.58 9.70
CA ALA A 229 12.43 -14.37 10.83
C ALA A 229 10.93 -14.70 10.69
N ALA A 230 10.09 -13.72 10.38
CA ALA A 230 8.66 -13.93 10.18
C ALA A 230 8.35 -14.77 8.93
N ALA A 231 8.98 -14.49 7.78
CA ALA A 231 8.77 -15.22 6.53
C ALA A 231 9.20 -16.69 6.63
N SER A 232 10.16 -17.02 7.51
CA SER A 232 10.60 -18.39 7.76
C SER A 232 9.49 -19.31 8.27
N LEU A 233 8.46 -18.74 8.90
CA LEU A 233 7.30 -19.46 9.45
C LEU A 233 6.22 -19.75 8.40
N PHE A 234 6.32 -19.18 7.20
CA PHE A 234 5.28 -19.31 6.18
C PHE A 234 5.15 -20.74 5.66
N ARG A 235 3.92 -21.24 5.68
CA ARG A 235 3.55 -22.56 5.14
C ARG A 235 2.11 -22.52 4.62
N ASN A 236 1.86 -23.23 3.54
CA ASN A 236 0.48 -23.50 3.09
C ASN A 236 -0.20 -24.50 4.02
N PRO A 237 -1.53 -24.45 4.17
CA PRO A 237 -2.26 -25.52 4.84
C PRO A 237 -2.13 -26.81 4.03
N PRO A 238 -2.19 -28.00 4.70
CA PRO A 238 -2.16 -29.27 4.00
C PRO A 238 -3.39 -29.45 3.11
N PRO A 239 -3.30 -30.29 2.06
CA PRO A 239 -4.47 -30.62 1.23
C PRO A 239 -5.64 -31.13 2.09
N GLY A 240 -6.85 -30.64 1.81
CA GLY A 240 -8.03 -31.01 2.57
C GLY A 240 -8.17 -30.37 3.95
N TYR A 241 -7.34 -29.40 4.29
CA TYR A 241 -7.40 -28.69 5.58
C TYR A 241 -8.80 -28.12 5.85
N ARG A 242 -9.33 -28.44 7.03
CA ARG A 242 -10.56 -27.86 7.59
C ARG A 242 -10.22 -27.22 8.93
N PRO A 243 -10.78 -26.01 9.21
CA PRO A 243 -10.58 -25.37 10.51
C PRO A 243 -11.13 -26.24 11.64
N PRO A 244 -10.51 -26.22 12.86
CA PRO A 244 -11.00 -26.97 14.00
C PRO A 244 -12.45 -26.60 14.33
N PRO A 245 -13.32 -27.58 14.69
CA PRO A 245 -14.66 -27.30 15.20
C PRO A 245 -14.58 -26.40 16.44
N GLY A 246 -15.43 -25.40 16.58
CA GLY A 246 -15.43 -24.50 17.72
C GLY A 246 -14.37 -23.38 17.66
N SER A 247 -13.52 -23.30 16.63
CA SER A 247 -12.67 -22.13 16.37
C SER A 247 -13.50 -20.90 15.91
N GLY A 248 -14.81 -20.97 16.09
CA GLY A 248 -15.80 -19.92 15.91
C GLY A 248 -15.50 -18.70 16.78
N SER A 249 -16.01 -17.56 16.36
CA SER A 249 -15.87 -16.27 17.08
C SER A 249 -16.42 -16.32 18.50
N PRO A 250 -15.90 -15.51 19.41
CA PRO A 250 -16.62 -15.12 20.62
C PRO A 250 -18.01 -14.52 20.34
N LEU A 251 -18.33 -14.21 19.08
CA LEU A 251 -19.58 -13.61 18.59
C LEU A 251 -20.58 -14.62 17.98
N GLY A 252 -20.57 -15.88 18.40
CA GLY A 252 -21.63 -16.86 18.17
C GLY A 252 -21.65 -17.56 16.81
N ASP A 253 -21.87 -18.87 16.81
CA ASP A 253 -21.90 -19.80 15.66
C ASP A 253 -22.91 -19.48 14.54
N ARG A 254 -23.93 -18.67 14.82
CA ARG A 254 -24.97 -18.30 13.83
C ARG A 254 -24.43 -17.40 12.72
N SER A 255 -23.38 -16.62 12.99
CA SER A 255 -22.75 -15.72 12.01
C SER A 255 -21.86 -16.48 11.01
N ALA A 256 -21.21 -17.55 11.44
CA ALA A 256 -20.33 -18.37 10.60
C ALA A 256 -21.09 -19.10 9.48
N SER A 257 -22.32 -19.58 9.77
CA SER A 257 -23.16 -20.24 8.77
C SER A 257 -23.70 -19.29 7.68
N HIS A 258 -23.96 -18.03 8.03
CA HIS A 258 -24.37 -16.99 7.07
C HIS A 258 -23.19 -16.47 6.25
N ALA A 259 -22.02 -16.29 6.86
CA ALA A 259 -20.79 -15.89 6.18
C ALA A 259 -20.31 -16.95 5.17
N MET A 260 -20.39 -18.23 5.52
CA MET A 260 -20.12 -19.32 4.59
C MET A 260 -21.10 -19.36 3.41
N ARG A 261 -22.36 -18.89 3.58
CA ARG A 261 -23.32 -18.76 2.47
C ARG A 261 -23.04 -17.56 1.58
N ALA A 262 -22.56 -16.42 2.13
CA ALA A 262 -22.32 -15.20 1.37
C ALA A 262 -21.08 -15.26 0.46
N CYS A 263 -20.04 -16.00 0.88
CA CYS A 263 -18.78 -16.13 0.14
C CYS A 263 -18.40 -17.58 -0.15
N LYS A 264 -19.35 -18.46 -0.49
CA LYS A 264 -19.01 -19.81 -0.94
C LYS A 264 -17.99 -19.70 -2.09
N PRO A 265 -16.80 -20.35 -1.96
CA PRO A 265 -15.88 -20.39 -3.08
C PRO A 265 -16.56 -21.10 -4.27
N PRO A 266 -16.26 -20.72 -5.51
CA PRO A 266 -16.67 -21.52 -6.65
C PRO A 266 -16.11 -22.94 -6.46
N VAL A 267 -16.87 -23.94 -6.85
CA VAL A 267 -16.48 -25.37 -6.80
C VAL A 267 -15.18 -25.58 -7.60
N GLU A 268 -14.91 -24.71 -8.55
CA GLU A 268 -13.77 -24.73 -9.45
C GLU A 268 -12.98 -23.43 -9.37
N SER A 269 -11.65 -23.54 -9.50
CA SER A 269 -10.76 -22.39 -9.53
C SER A 269 -10.39 -22.03 -10.95
N TYR A 270 -10.52 -20.74 -11.31
CA TYR A 270 -10.19 -20.22 -12.62
C TYR A 270 -8.69 -19.91 -12.74
N ALA A 271 -8.09 -20.32 -13.86
CA ALA A 271 -6.71 -19.99 -14.18
C ALA A 271 -6.57 -18.48 -14.53
N PRO A 272 -5.36 -17.89 -14.40
CA PRO A 272 -5.13 -16.48 -14.71
C PRO A 272 -5.51 -16.09 -16.14
N SER A 273 -5.23 -16.93 -17.13
CA SER A 273 -5.64 -16.72 -18.53
C SER A 273 -7.16 -16.69 -18.72
N GLN A 274 -7.89 -17.46 -17.91
CA GLN A 274 -9.35 -17.49 -17.96
C GLN A 274 -9.96 -16.23 -17.36
N ILE A 275 -9.42 -15.73 -16.22
CA ILE A 275 -9.95 -14.53 -15.58
C ILE A 275 -9.74 -13.27 -16.43
N LEU A 276 -8.63 -13.19 -17.16
CA LEU A 276 -8.34 -12.06 -18.07
C LEU A 276 -9.33 -11.99 -19.26
N ALA A 277 -9.99 -13.09 -19.60
CA ALA A 277 -11.06 -13.13 -20.60
C ALA A 277 -12.46 -12.83 -19.99
N MET A 278 -12.57 -12.59 -18.68
CA MET A 278 -13.83 -12.39 -17.98
C MET A 278 -14.07 -10.92 -17.62
N PRO A 279 -15.25 -10.36 -17.88
CA PRO A 279 -15.59 -8.98 -17.48
C PRO A 279 -15.52 -8.77 -15.96
N GLN A 280 -15.74 -9.82 -15.16
CA GLN A 280 -15.64 -9.76 -13.71
C GLN A 280 -14.25 -9.35 -13.22
N PHE A 281 -13.19 -9.76 -13.92
CA PHE A 281 -11.84 -9.35 -13.59
C PHE A 281 -11.68 -7.83 -13.71
N TYR A 282 -12.12 -7.25 -14.81
CA TYR A 282 -12.02 -5.80 -15.05
C TYR A 282 -12.91 -5.00 -14.10
N LEU A 283 -14.08 -5.54 -13.74
CA LEU A 283 -14.94 -4.90 -12.74
C LEU A 283 -14.31 -4.91 -11.35
N LEU A 284 -13.67 -6.00 -10.92
CA LEU A 284 -12.96 -6.05 -9.64
C LEU A 284 -11.72 -5.14 -9.66
N TRP A 285 -10.99 -5.12 -10.77
CA TRP A 285 -9.85 -4.24 -10.98
C TRP A 285 -10.26 -2.76 -10.89
N LEU A 286 -11.32 -2.39 -11.59
CA LEU A 286 -11.85 -1.02 -11.59
C LEU A 286 -12.34 -0.61 -10.19
N GLN A 287 -13.03 -1.51 -9.48
CA GLN A 287 -13.46 -1.25 -8.10
C GLN A 287 -12.27 -0.98 -7.18
N LEU A 288 -11.20 -1.78 -7.27
CA LEU A 288 -10.00 -1.53 -6.49
C LEU A 288 -9.33 -0.22 -6.92
N PHE A 289 -9.21 0.05 -8.23
CA PHE A 289 -8.62 1.27 -8.75
C PHE A 289 -9.32 2.52 -8.21
N VAL A 290 -10.66 2.57 -8.32
CA VAL A 290 -11.46 3.72 -7.86
C VAL A 290 -11.42 3.87 -6.34
N ASN A 291 -11.43 2.77 -5.59
CA ASN A 291 -11.29 2.82 -4.13
C ASN A 291 -9.94 3.40 -3.71
N VAL A 292 -8.88 2.96 -4.37
CA VAL A 292 -7.49 3.27 -4.00
C VAL A 292 -7.07 4.66 -4.48
N ILE A 293 -7.52 5.10 -5.67
CA ILE A 293 -7.08 6.39 -6.21
C ILE A 293 -7.48 7.56 -5.30
N GLY A 294 -8.68 7.53 -4.70
CA GLY A 294 -9.12 8.53 -3.72
C GLY A 294 -8.22 8.57 -2.49
N GLY A 295 -7.91 7.40 -1.93
CA GLY A 295 -7.05 7.29 -0.75
C GLY A 295 -5.58 7.63 -1.02
N ILE A 296 -5.00 7.14 -2.12
CA ILE A 296 -3.60 7.44 -2.50
C ILE A 296 -3.40 8.91 -2.79
N THR A 297 -4.35 9.54 -3.44
CA THR A 297 -4.33 10.98 -3.70
C THR A 297 -4.22 11.77 -2.41
N ILE A 298 -4.99 11.39 -1.38
CA ILE A 298 -4.91 12.00 -0.06
C ILE A 298 -3.58 11.63 0.61
N ILE A 299 -3.18 10.35 0.64
CA ILE A 299 -1.93 9.92 1.30
C ILE A 299 -0.71 10.68 0.76
N SER A 300 -0.63 10.88 -0.55
CA SER A 300 0.52 11.56 -1.16
C SER A 300 0.51 13.07 -1.03
N ASN A 301 -0.66 13.70 -0.82
CA ASN A 301 -0.83 15.14 -0.86
C ASN A 301 -1.57 15.73 0.36
N ALA A 302 -1.79 14.94 1.41
CA ALA A 302 -2.62 15.33 2.55
C ALA A 302 -2.18 16.66 3.17
N VAL A 303 -0.88 16.86 3.38
CA VAL A 303 -0.35 18.07 3.99
C VAL A 303 -0.70 19.30 3.14
N PHE A 304 -0.54 19.21 1.81
CA PHE A 304 -0.88 20.31 0.90
C PHE A 304 -2.38 20.59 0.85
N ILE A 305 -3.21 19.53 0.74
CA ILE A 305 -4.67 19.64 0.71
C ILE A 305 -5.19 20.24 2.02
N LEU A 306 -4.71 19.74 3.16
CA LEU A 306 -5.14 20.24 4.48
C LEU A 306 -4.66 21.66 4.75
N THR A 307 -3.44 22.03 4.31
CA THR A 307 -2.96 23.41 4.39
C THR A 307 -3.83 24.35 3.57
N ASP A 308 -4.19 23.97 2.34
CA ASP A 308 -5.07 24.77 1.49
C ASP A 308 -6.46 24.97 2.12
N LEU A 309 -7.05 23.92 2.68
CA LEU A 309 -8.39 23.97 3.28
C LEU A 309 -8.42 24.74 4.59
N THR A 310 -7.45 24.46 5.50
CA THR A 310 -7.52 24.93 6.89
C THR A 310 -6.67 26.17 7.17
N ARG A 311 -5.80 26.53 6.23
CA ARG A 311 -4.81 27.62 6.37
C ARG A 311 -3.82 27.41 7.52
N VAL A 312 -3.76 26.20 8.08
CA VAL A 312 -2.79 25.81 9.11
C VAL A 312 -1.48 25.41 8.43
N SER A 313 -0.35 25.73 9.08
CA SER A 313 0.97 25.43 8.52
C SER A 313 1.22 23.95 8.30
N ALA A 314 1.95 23.62 7.25
CA ALA A 314 2.34 22.25 6.91
C ALA A 314 3.09 21.56 8.06
N ALA A 315 3.92 22.29 8.80
CA ALA A 315 4.68 21.79 9.95
C ALA A 315 3.77 21.29 11.10
N ALA A 316 2.62 21.95 11.31
CA ALA A 316 1.64 21.53 12.30
C ALA A 316 0.80 20.34 11.83
N ILE A 317 0.51 20.25 10.52
CA ILE A 317 -0.33 19.20 9.94
C ILE A 317 0.41 17.87 9.80
N ALA A 318 1.68 17.88 9.39
CA ALA A 318 2.42 16.67 9.04
C ALA A 318 2.48 15.61 10.17
N PRO A 319 2.75 15.95 11.44
CA PRO A 319 2.73 14.99 12.55
C PRO A 319 1.34 14.40 12.78
N LEU A 320 0.30 15.24 12.69
CA LEU A 320 -1.09 14.82 12.89
C LEU A 320 -1.55 13.84 11.80
N PHE A 321 -1.15 14.09 10.55
CA PHE A 321 -1.44 13.18 9.45
C PHE A 321 -0.75 11.82 9.63
N GLY A 322 0.45 11.79 10.19
CA GLY A 322 1.13 10.55 10.57
C GLY A 322 0.28 9.68 11.51
N LEU A 323 -0.41 10.30 12.49
CA LEU A 323 -1.35 9.60 13.39
C LEU A 323 -2.60 9.11 12.65
N VAL A 324 -3.12 9.93 11.75
CA VAL A 324 -4.32 9.58 10.95
C VAL A 324 -4.10 8.33 10.07
N SER A 325 -2.85 8.02 9.70
CA SER A 325 -2.53 6.85 8.90
C SER A 325 -2.97 5.51 9.54
N ILE A 326 -3.15 5.44 10.86
CA ILE A 326 -3.66 4.25 11.57
C ILE A 326 -5.05 3.83 11.07
N PHE A 327 -5.88 4.79 10.62
CA PHE A 327 -7.23 4.49 10.14
C PHE A 327 -7.21 3.65 8.86
N ASN A 328 -6.16 3.76 8.03
CA ASN A 328 -5.98 2.86 6.89
C ASN A 328 -5.78 1.40 7.34
N ALA A 329 -5.01 1.17 8.42
CA ALA A 329 -4.83 -0.17 8.99
C ALA A 329 -6.13 -0.72 9.61
N LEU A 330 -6.79 0.10 10.43
CA LEU A 330 -8.06 -0.26 11.07
C LEU A 330 -9.15 -0.56 10.04
N GLY A 331 -9.19 0.22 8.95
CA GLY A 331 -10.12 0.00 7.85
C GLY A 331 -9.94 -1.36 7.17
N ARG A 332 -8.71 -1.80 6.95
CA ARG A 332 -8.43 -3.13 6.39
C ARG A 332 -9.01 -4.26 7.24
N LEU A 333 -8.83 -4.18 8.54
CA LEU A 333 -9.34 -5.16 9.48
C LEU A 333 -10.88 -5.11 9.59
N PHE A 334 -11.43 -3.91 9.79
CA PHE A 334 -12.86 -3.71 10.00
C PHE A 334 -13.68 -4.11 8.76
N TRP A 335 -13.38 -3.55 7.60
CA TRP A 335 -14.12 -3.84 6.37
C TRP A 335 -13.91 -5.26 5.88
N GLY A 336 -12.72 -5.85 6.14
CA GLY A 336 -12.49 -7.27 5.92
C GLY A 336 -13.46 -8.12 6.73
N ALA A 337 -13.61 -7.85 8.03
CA ALA A 337 -14.56 -8.55 8.92
C ALA A 337 -16.03 -8.29 8.54
N VAL A 338 -16.36 -7.06 8.14
CA VAL A 338 -17.71 -6.69 7.68
C VAL A 338 -18.05 -7.44 6.39
N SER A 339 -17.08 -7.58 5.47
CA SER A 339 -17.30 -8.29 4.21
C SER A 339 -17.64 -9.77 4.39
N ASP A 340 -17.16 -10.39 5.47
CA ASP A 340 -17.52 -11.77 5.81
C ASP A 340 -19.00 -11.90 6.26
N ARG A 341 -19.63 -10.80 6.72
CA ARG A 341 -21.02 -10.79 7.20
C ARG A 341 -22.02 -10.37 6.13
N ILE A 342 -21.79 -9.24 5.46
CA ILE A 342 -22.75 -8.65 4.52
C ILE A 342 -22.40 -8.95 3.04
N GLY A 343 -21.24 -9.55 2.80
CA GLY A 343 -20.73 -9.86 1.46
C GLY A 343 -19.91 -8.74 0.85
N CYS A 344 -18.92 -9.12 0.04
CA CYS A 344 -17.95 -8.17 -0.56
C CYS A 344 -18.61 -7.07 -1.43
N PRO A 345 -19.61 -7.36 -2.30
CA PRO A 345 -20.21 -6.32 -3.13
C PRO A 345 -20.86 -5.20 -2.32
N LYS A 346 -21.66 -5.55 -1.31
CA LYS A 346 -22.31 -4.55 -0.45
C LYS A 346 -21.29 -3.73 0.33
N THR A 347 -20.23 -4.37 0.81
CA THR A 347 -19.14 -3.70 1.51
C THR A 347 -18.46 -2.65 0.65
N PHE A 348 -18.14 -2.97 -0.62
CA PHE A 348 -17.54 -2.00 -1.55
C PHE A 348 -18.49 -0.84 -1.86
N ALA A 349 -19.78 -1.12 -2.07
CA ALA A 349 -20.76 -0.07 -2.33
C ALA A 349 -20.88 0.92 -1.15
N ILE A 350 -20.90 0.41 0.09
CA ILE A 350 -20.93 1.24 1.31
C ILE A 350 -19.64 2.07 1.42
N MET A 351 -18.47 1.46 1.20
CA MET A 351 -17.20 2.20 1.22
C MET A 351 -17.16 3.33 0.19
N PHE A 352 -17.63 3.09 -1.04
CA PHE A 352 -17.71 4.13 -2.08
C PHE A 352 -18.65 5.26 -1.68
N ALA A 353 -19.84 4.93 -1.17
CA ALA A 353 -20.79 5.95 -0.74
C ALA A 353 -20.24 6.82 0.40
N ILE A 354 -19.64 6.20 1.43
CA ILE A 354 -19.03 6.92 2.55
C ILE A 354 -17.88 7.82 2.05
N GLN A 355 -16.98 7.31 1.20
CA GLN A 355 -15.88 8.10 0.65
C GLN A 355 -16.40 9.27 -0.21
N ALA A 356 -17.40 9.04 -1.06
CA ALA A 356 -17.99 10.08 -1.91
C ALA A 356 -18.55 11.23 -1.07
N VAL A 357 -19.39 10.90 -0.10
CA VAL A 357 -19.98 11.91 0.81
C VAL A 357 -18.89 12.64 1.60
N THR A 358 -17.94 11.89 2.13
CA THR A 358 -16.86 12.48 2.94
C THR A 358 -15.96 13.42 2.13
N LEU A 359 -15.58 13.05 0.90
CA LEU A 359 -14.76 13.91 0.02
C LEU A 359 -15.52 15.15 -0.43
N PHE A 360 -16.82 15.00 -0.72
CA PHE A 360 -17.66 16.13 -1.06
C PHE A 360 -17.77 17.14 0.08
N LEU A 361 -18.03 16.67 1.29
CA LEU A 361 -18.10 17.52 2.48
C LEU A 361 -16.74 18.12 2.84
N LEU A 362 -15.65 17.37 2.66
CA LEU A 362 -14.28 17.83 2.98
C LEU A 362 -13.89 19.06 2.14
N SER A 363 -14.42 19.25 0.94
CA SER A 363 -14.08 20.39 0.08
C SER A 363 -14.37 21.75 0.71
N ASP A 364 -15.33 21.81 1.64
CA ASP A 364 -15.77 23.04 2.31
C ASP A 364 -15.40 23.09 3.81
N VAL A 365 -14.56 22.14 4.28
CA VAL A 365 -14.17 22.08 5.69
C VAL A 365 -12.91 22.91 5.92
N HIS A 366 -13.05 23.99 6.71
CA HIS A 366 -11.93 24.86 7.09
C HIS A 366 -11.38 24.58 8.52
N ASN A 367 -12.06 23.77 9.30
CA ASN A 367 -11.61 23.38 10.64
C ASN A 367 -10.66 22.19 10.56
N LEU A 368 -9.44 22.31 11.12
CA LEU A 368 -8.41 21.28 11.07
C LEU A 368 -8.89 19.93 11.66
N THR A 369 -9.55 19.94 12.81
CA THR A 369 -10.01 18.71 13.45
C THR A 369 -11.03 17.97 12.58
N LEU A 370 -12.00 18.68 12.01
CA LEU A 370 -12.99 18.09 11.11
C LEU A 370 -12.35 17.60 9.82
N ALA A 371 -11.38 18.33 9.27
CA ALA A 371 -10.65 17.91 8.09
C ALA A 371 -9.81 16.64 8.33
N LEU A 372 -9.17 16.52 9.49
CA LEU A 372 -8.44 15.31 9.90
C LEU A 372 -9.39 14.12 10.11
N LEU A 373 -10.56 14.34 10.73
CA LEU A 373 -11.58 13.30 10.90
C LEU A 373 -12.12 12.81 9.55
N ALA A 374 -12.47 13.72 8.65
CA ALA A 374 -12.91 13.38 7.30
C ALA A 374 -11.82 12.61 6.53
N THR A 375 -10.59 13.06 6.60
CA THR A 375 -9.44 12.36 6.03
C THR A 375 -9.28 10.95 6.61
N SER A 376 -9.46 10.79 7.93
CA SER A 376 -9.43 9.48 8.61
C SER A 376 -10.48 8.53 8.05
N VAL A 377 -11.70 9.01 7.80
CA VAL A 377 -12.79 8.21 7.21
C VAL A 377 -12.46 7.77 5.79
N VAL A 378 -11.89 8.65 4.97
CA VAL A 378 -11.46 8.30 3.60
C VAL A 378 -10.37 7.23 3.64
N LEU A 379 -9.36 7.38 4.52
CA LEU A 379 -8.29 6.39 4.68
C LEU A 379 -8.81 5.06 5.21
N PHE A 380 -9.79 5.09 6.11
CA PHE A 380 -10.45 3.91 6.66
C PHE A 380 -11.18 3.11 5.57
N CYS A 381 -11.90 3.76 4.68
CA CYS A 381 -12.57 3.12 3.55
C CYS A 381 -11.58 2.67 2.46
N CYS A 382 -10.55 3.47 2.16
CA CYS A 382 -9.49 3.08 1.23
C CYS A 382 -8.75 1.82 1.70
N GLY A 383 -8.38 1.76 2.98
CA GLY A 383 -7.81 0.56 3.59
C GLY A 383 -8.73 -0.65 3.45
N GLY A 384 -10.03 -0.46 3.62
CA GLY A 384 -11.05 -1.48 3.48
C GLY A 384 -11.03 -2.20 2.14
N GLY A 385 -10.74 -1.49 1.04
CA GLY A 385 -10.59 -2.09 -0.28
C GLY A 385 -9.50 -3.17 -0.31
N PHE A 386 -8.35 -2.91 0.29
CA PHE A 386 -7.27 -3.88 0.40
C PHE A 386 -7.60 -5.05 1.33
N GLY A 387 -8.35 -4.82 2.41
CA GLY A 387 -8.78 -5.89 3.33
C GLY A 387 -9.83 -6.81 2.73
N THR A 388 -10.73 -6.28 1.90
CA THR A 388 -11.88 -7.00 1.34
C THR A 388 -11.56 -7.67 -0.01
N MET A 389 -10.70 -7.08 -0.85
CA MET A 389 -10.46 -7.55 -2.22
C MET A 389 -9.90 -8.98 -2.31
N PRO A 390 -9.01 -9.47 -1.43
CA PRO A 390 -8.55 -10.87 -1.47
C PRO A 390 -9.70 -11.87 -1.29
N SER A 391 -10.63 -11.57 -0.37
CA SER A 391 -11.83 -12.40 -0.13
C SER A 391 -12.78 -12.33 -1.32
N PHE A 392 -12.94 -11.15 -1.92
CA PHE A 392 -13.75 -10.93 -3.10
C PHE A 392 -13.21 -11.75 -4.29
N ASN A 393 -11.90 -11.64 -4.57
CA ASN A 393 -11.22 -12.43 -5.60
C ASN A 393 -11.38 -13.95 -5.35
N ALA A 394 -11.10 -14.41 -4.13
CA ALA A 394 -11.22 -15.83 -3.76
C ALA A 394 -12.65 -16.37 -3.92
N SER A 395 -13.67 -15.52 -3.69
CA SER A 395 -15.07 -15.91 -3.82
C SER A 395 -15.56 -16.00 -5.26
N PHE A 396 -14.86 -15.33 -6.20
CA PHE A 396 -15.18 -15.29 -7.63
C PHE A 396 -14.35 -16.29 -8.44
N PHE A 397 -13.05 -16.36 -8.18
CA PHE A 397 -12.10 -17.09 -9.01
C PHE A 397 -11.48 -18.30 -8.32
N GLY A 398 -11.85 -18.58 -7.07
CA GLY A 398 -11.32 -19.70 -6.29
C GLY A 398 -9.96 -19.42 -5.65
N THR A 399 -9.39 -20.45 -5.02
CA THR A 399 -8.19 -20.29 -4.19
C THR A 399 -6.94 -20.97 -4.74
N LYS A 400 -7.06 -21.80 -5.80
CA LYS A 400 -5.92 -22.54 -6.38
C LYS A 400 -4.86 -21.57 -6.94
N TYR A 401 -5.28 -20.59 -7.72
CA TYR A 401 -4.42 -19.58 -8.35
C TYR A 401 -4.58 -18.19 -7.69
N LEU A 402 -4.88 -18.17 -6.37
CA LEU A 402 -5.21 -16.95 -5.68
C LEU A 402 -4.06 -15.93 -5.69
N GLY A 403 -2.82 -16.41 -5.58
CA GLY A 403 -1.63 -15.55 -5.60
C GLY A 403 -1.58 -14.70 -6.87
N LEU A 404 -1.56 -15.34 -8.03
CA LEU A 404 -1.47 -14.62 -9.31
C LEU A 404 -2.77 -13.88 -9.66
N ASN A 405 -3.94 -14.48 -9.42
CA ASN A 405 -5.22 -13.84 -9.72
C ASN A 405 -5.41 -12.53 -8.93
N TYR A 406 -5.05 -12.53 -7.63
CA TYR A 406 -5.13 -11.33 -6.83
C TYR A 406 -4.03 -10.32 -7.19
N ALA A 407 -2.82 -10.78 -7.51
CA ALA A 407 -1.75 -9.93 -7.97
C ALA A 407 -2.10 -9.14 -9.23
N LEU A 408 -2.77 -9.78 -10.20
CA LEU A 408 -3.27 -9.11 -11.40
C LEU A 408 -4.29 -8.01 -11.07
N ILE A 409 -5.22 -8.25 -10.12
CA ILE A 409 -6.15 -7.22 -9.65
C ILE A 409 -5.38 -6.10 -8.91
N LEU A 410 -4.36 -6.45 -8.14
CA LEU A 410 -3.57 -5.50 -7.37
C LEU A 410 -2.80 -4.49 -8.24
N THR A 411 -2.58 -4.79 -9.53
CA THR A 411 -1.99 -3.82 -10.47
C THR A 411 -2.78 -2.51 -10.51
N ALA A 412 -4.09 -2.54 -10.19
CA ALA A 412 -4.93 -1.35 -10.02
C ALA A 412 -4.33 -0.33 -9.03
N TRP A 413 -3.70 -0.81 -7.95
CA TRP A 413 -3.00 0.07 -7.01
C TRP A 413 -1.80 0.77 -7.65
N GLY A 414 -0.98 0.04 -8.42
CA GLY A 414 0.16 0.62 -9.12
C GLY A 414 -0.25 1.73 -10.09
N PHE A 415 -1.28 1.48 -10.89
CA PHE A 415 -1.83 2.49 -11.79
C PHE A 415 -2.44 3.68 -11.04
N ALA A 416 -3.15 3.45 -9.92
CA ALA A 416 -3.68 4.53 -9.09
C ALA A 416 -2.55 5.40 -8.49
N ALA A 417 -1.42 4.80 -8.11
CA ALA A 417 -0.27 5.52 -7.58
C ALA A 417 0.44 6.41 -8.62
N LEU A 418 0.36 6.05 -9.92
CA LEU A 418 0.85 6.91 -11.02
C LEU A 418 -0.14 8.02 -11.35
N VAL A 419 -1.43 7.69 -11.44
CA VAL A 419 -2.47 8.62 -11.91
C VAL A 419 -2.83 9.65 -10.83
N GLY A 420 -2.87 9.25 -9.54
CA GLY A 420 -3.28 10.12 -8.44
C GLY A 420 -2.53 11.46 -8.37
N PRO A 421 -1.19 11.46 -8.29
CA PRO A 421 -0.41 12.70 -8.25
C PRO A 421 -0.59 13.59 -9.48
N ILE A 422 -0.78 12.99 -10.66
CA ILE A 422 -1.03 13.73 -11.92
C ILE A 422 -2.36 14.48 -11.85
N LEU A 423 -3.40 13.82 -11.33
CA LEU A 423 -4.72 14.44 -11.16
C LEU A 423 -4.68 15.62 -10.20
N VAL A 424 -3.94 15.47 -9.07
CA VAL A 424 -3.77 16.57 -8.10
C VAL A 424 -3.06 17.76 -8.71
N ALA A 425 -1.97 17.52 -9.45
CA ALA A 425 -1.22 18.58 -10.10
C ALA A 425 -2.10 19.34 -11.10
N ARG A 426 -2.83 18.61 -11.96
CA ARG A 426 -3.77 19.23 -12.92
C ARG A 426 -4.89 20.00 -12.24
N ALA A 427 -5.47 19.46 -11.18
CA ALA A 427 -6.51 20.17 -10.44
C ALA A 427 -5.98 21.49 -9.86
N LYS A 428 -4.76 21.49 -9.31
CA LYS A 428 -4.11 22.72 -8.84
C LYS A 428 -3.91 23.74 -9.97
N ASP A 429 -3.44 23.28 -11.15
CA ASP A 429 -3.22 24.14 -12.31
C ASP A 429 -4.53 24.78 -12.79
N MET A 430 -5.66 24.02 -12.73
CA MET A 430 -6.97 24.49 -13.19
C MET A 430 -7.73 25.32 -12.16
N THR A 431 -7.61 25.00 -10.87
CA THR A 431 -8.43 25.59 -9.80
C THR A 431 -7.64 26.51 -8.86
N GLY A 432 -6.31 26.52 -8.95
CA GLY A 432 -5.43 27.24 -8.04
C GLY A 432 -5.26 26.57 -6.66
N SER A 433 -5.97 25.46 -6.40
CA SER A 433 -5.98 24.76 -5.10
C SER A 433 -5.72 23.26 -5.25
N PHE A 434 -4.98 22.68 -4.30
CA PHE A 434 -4.84 21.22 -4.20
C PHE A 434 -6.15 20.52 -3.80
N ALA A 435 -7.05 21.22 -3.12
CA ALA A 435 -8.34 20.71 -2.70
C ALA A 435 -9.38 20.67 -3.85
N GLY A 436 -9.15 21.38 -4.96
CA GLY A 436 -10.09 21.51 -6.08
C GLY A 436 -10.47 20.17 -6.76
N MET A 437 -9.70 19.10 -6.53
CA MET A 437 -10.04 17.78 -7.06
C MET A 437 -11.00 16.98 -6.17
N LEU A 438 -11.23 17.36 -4.91
CA LEU A 438 -12.05 16.59 -3.97
C LEU A 438 -13.49 16.36 -4.48
N PRO A 439 -14.20 17.38 -5.00
CA PRO A 439 -15.53 17.18 -5.56
C PRO A 439 -15.55 16.24 -6.78
N LEU A 440 -14.55 16.34 -7.66
CA LEU A 440 -14.43 15.43 -8.81
C LEU A 440 -14.24 13.99 -8.38
N MET A 441 -13.38 13.74 -7.40
CA MET A 441 -13.18 12.39 -6.83
C MET A 441 -14.44 11.88 -6.16
N ALA A 442 -15.20 12.76 -5.48
CA ALA A 442 -16.48 12.41 -4.88
C ALA A 442 -17.48 11.92 -5.94
N LEU A 443 -17.59 12.61 -7.08
CA LEU A 443 -18.46 12.22 -8.19
C LEU A 443 -18.05 10.86 -8.80
N VAL A 444 -16.76 10.63 -8.99
CA VAL A 444 -16.24 9.35 -9.50
C VAL A 444 -16.60 8.21 -8.54
N LEU A 445 -16.42 8.40 -7.23
CA LEU A 445 -16.77 7.41 -6.21
C LEU A 445 -18.27 7.17 -6.11
N LEU A 446 -19.07 8.22 -6.25
CA LEU A 446 -20.53 8.12 -6.27
C LEU A 446 -21.00 7.28 -7.46
N GLY A 447 -20.47 7.53 -8.66
CA GLY A 447 -20.72 6.69 -9.83
C GLY A 447 -20.28 5.24 -9.65
N ALA A 448 -19.17 5.03 -8.93
CA ALA A 448 -18.63 3.69 -8.67
C ALA A 448 -19.49 2.84 -7.72
N VAL A 449 -20.43 3.44 -6.96
CA VAL A 449 -21.34 2.69 -6.06
C VAL A 449 -22.11 1.59 -6.79
N ILE A 450 -22.36 1.75 -8.10
CA ILE A 450 -23.10 0.77 -8.89
C ILE A 450 -22.24 -0.44 -9.30
N LEU A 451 -20.90 -0.29 -9.39
CA LEU A 451 -20.00 -1.33 -9.93
C LEU A 451 -20.09 -2.68 -9.19
N PRO A 452 -20.14 -2.71 -7.84
CA PRO A 452 -20.26 -3.97 -7.10
C PRO A 452 -21.54 -4.74 -7.42
N PHE A 453 -22.64 -4.06 -7.74
CA PHE A 453 -23.91 -4.70 -8.07
C PHE A 453 -23.95 -5.24 -9.50
N LEU A 454 -23.16 -4.64 -10.40
CA LEU A 454 -22.96 -5.16 -11.77
C LEU A 454 -22.06 -6.40 -11.78
N THR A 455 -21.26 -6.59 -10.72
CA THR A 455 -20.30 -7.69 -10.64
C THR A 455 -20.99 -8.98 -10.18
N LYS A 456 -21.45 -9.78 -11.12
CA LYS A 456 -22.09 -11.09 -10.87
C LYS A 456 -21.05 -12.22 -10.88
N LYS A 457 -21.21 -13.22 -10.02
CA LYS A 457 -20.31 -14.40 -9.99
C LYS A 457 -20.29 -15.09 -11.35
N PRO A 458 -19.12 -15.58 -11.81
CA PRO A 458 -19.04 -16.40 -13.02
C PRO A 458 -19.92 -17.65 -12.88
N THR A 459 -20.77 -17.91 -13.86
CA THR A 459 -21.73 -19.04 -13.84
C THR A 459 -21.27 -20.22 -14.69
N ARG A 460 -20.26 -20.01 -15.56
CA ARG A 460 -19.83 -21.04 -16.52
C ARG A 460 -18.35 -20.93 -16.81
N ARG A 461 -17.62 -22.05 -16.89
CA ARG A 461 -16.29 -22.09 -17.51
C ARG A 461 -16.38 -21.62 -18.95
N LEU A 462 -15.55 -20.66 -19.33
CA LEU A 462 -15.28 -20.43 -20.75
C LEU A 462 -14.60 -21.71 -21.31
N PRO A 463 -15.01 -22.20 -22.48
CA PRO A 463 -14.27 -23.26 -23.19
C PRO A 463 -12.80 -22.77 -23.27
N GLN A 464 -11.85 -23.65 -22.96
CA GLN A 464 -10.45 -23.31 -23.20
C GLN A 464 -10.28 -23.20 -24.72
N PRO A 465 -9.92 -22.04 -25.28
CA PRO A 465 -9.41 -22.04 -26.65
C PRO A 465 -8.10 -22.84 -26.61
N GLU A 466 -7.99 -23.87 -27.40
CA GLU A 466 -6.74 -24.66 -27.51
C GLU A 466 -5.51 -23.80 -27.85
N SER A 467 -5.74 -22.61 -28.42
CA SER A 467 -4.73 -21.62 -28.75
C SER A 467 -4.21 -20.79 -27.54
N ILE A 468 -4.92 -20.73 -26.41
CA ILE A 468 -4.48 -19.96 -25.22
C ILE A 468 -3.58 -20.82 -24.29
N ARG A 469 -3.43 -22.11 -24.55
CA ARG A 469 -2.49 -22.98 -23.83
C ARG A 469 -1.03 -22.51 -23.93
N LEU A 470 -0.70 -21.67 -24.89
CA LEU A 470 0.68 -21.30 -25.26
C LEU A 470 1.12 -19.88 -24.82
N GLY A 471 0.24 -18.97 -24.33
CA GLY A 471 0.65 -17.58 -24.31
C GLY A 471 1.45 -17.15 -23.06
N LEU A 472 0.88 -17.11 -21.87
CA LEU A 472 1.52 -16.48 -20.73
C LEU A 472 2.20 -17.50 -19.79
N TYR A 473 1.63 -18.68 -19.62
CA TYR A 473 2.22 -19.73 -18.78
C TYR A 473 3.43 -20.37 -19.47
N ASP A 474 3.34 -20.63 -20.79
CA ASP A 474 4.46 -21.21 -21.56
C ASP A 474 5.57 -20.19 -21.85
N ALA A 475 5.25 -18.91 -22.06
CA ALA A 475 6.25 -17.86 -22.20
C ALA A 475 7.03 -17.60 -20.90
N LEU A 476 6.37 -17.70 -19.75
CA LEU A 476 7.03 -17.62 -18.44
C LEU A 476 7.76 -18.92 -18.08
N GLU A 477 7.33 -20.06 -18.60
CA GLU A 477 7.96 -21.37 -18.42
C GLU A 477 9.24 -21.49 -19.27
N SER A 478 9.23 -20.97 -20.50
CA SER A 478 10.43 -20.89 -21.32
C SER A 478 11.49 -19.92 -20.80
N ALA A 479 11.06 -18.86 -20.07
CA ALA A 479 11.97 -17.92 -19.42
C ALA A 479 12.57 -18.45 -18.09
N THR A 480 11.99 -19.50 -17.49
CA THR A 480 12.42 -20.08 -16.20
C THR A 480 12.93 -21.53 -16.31
N GLY A 481 13.05 -22.07 -17.53
CA GLY A 481 13.45 -23.46 -17.80
C GLY A 481 14.85 -23.88 -17.39
N GLU A 482 15.66 -23.00 -16.81
CA GLU A 482 17.03 -23.29 -16.33
C GLU A 482 17.18 -23.47 -14.81
N PHE A 483 16.10 -23.51 -14.05
CA PHE A 483 16.17 -23.80 -12.60
C PHE A 483 15.43 -25.10 -12.24
N ARG A 484 15.95 -26.24 -12.71
CA ARG A 484 15.73 -27.54 -12.08
C ARG A 484 16.93 -27.94 -11.22
#